data_c0b5055f78de468ec0b657ae0415cb7b
#
_entry.id   c0b5055f78de468ec0b657ae0415cb7b
#
_cell.length_a   1.000
_cell.length_b   1.000
_cell.length_c   1.000
_cell.angle_alpha   90.00
_cell.angle_beta   90.00
_cell.angle_gamma   90.00
#
_symmetry.space_group_name_H-M   'P 1'
#
loop_
_entity.id
_entity.type
_entity.pdbx_description
1 polymer ?
#
loop_
_entity_poly.entity_id
_entity_poly.type
_entity_poly.pdbx_seq_one_letter_code
_entity_poly.pdbx_strand_id
1 'polypeptide(L)'
;SGQSIILKRSDGSNVRYHSTWLRDNALDPKTRDANNGQRLITLSDIPINTYIESATLDEAGKNIFLTFLPETKKVSFSASWLEAHAYDTKRSNTKGWIASDLKIWGKDLSKHIPNVDYKSAKSDKTLFLQWLKSLYRYGFAKMTGGKIESGALIQIASLFGYVRETNYGKW
;
A
#
# COMPACT_ATOMS: atom_id res chain seq x y z
N SER A 1 -6.38 -26.94 -12.91
CA SER A 1 -6.32 -25.67 -13.69
C SER A 1 -5.13 -24.79 -13.31
N GLY A 2 -4.50 -24.96 -12.13
CA GLY A 2 -3.34 -24.17 -11.66
C GLY A 2 -3.57 -22.67 -11.47
N GLN A 3 -4.80 -22.17 -11.67
CA GLN A 3 -5.12 -20.73 -11.53
C GLN A 3 -5.27 -20.27 -10.08
N SER A 4 -5.45 -21.21 -9.17
CA SER A 4 -5.54 -20.94 -7.73
C SER A 4 -5.24 -22.19 -6.92
N ILE A 5 -4.92 -21.98 -5.64
CA ILE A 5 -4.93 -23.03 -4.61
C ILE A 5 -6.05 -22.76 -3.62
N ILE A 6 -6.54 -23.80 -2.99
CA ILE A 6 -7.53 -23.74 -1.91
C ILE A 6 -6.89 -24.36 -0.68
N LEU A 7 -6.79 -23.58 0.40
CA LEU A 7 -6.36 -24.07 1.70
C LEU A 7 -7.58 -24.38 2.56
N LYS A 8 -7.64 -25.59 3.10
CA LYS A 8 -8.66 -25.99 4.05
C LYS A 8 -8.18 -25.67 5.46
N ARG A 9 -8.93 -24.90 6.21
CA ARG A 9 -8.68 -24.57 7.61
C ARG A 9 -9.13 -25.66 8.55
N SER A 10 -8.66 -25.63 9.78
CA SER A 10 -9.06 -26.56 10.84
C SER A 10 -10.55 -26.48 11.18
N ASP A 11 -11.18 -25.31 11.00
CA ASP A 11 -12.63 -25.11 11.18
C ASP A 11 -13.47 -25.64 10.01
N GLY A 12 -12.84 -26.24 8.98
CA GLY A 12 -13.46 -26.74 7.77
C GLY A 12 -13.73 -25.71 6.69
N SER A 13 -13.49 -24.42 6.95
CA SER A 13 -13.60 -23.37 5.94
C SER A 13 -12.49 -23.44 4.89
N ASN A 14 -12.74 -22.90 3.72
CA ASN A 14 -11.80 -22.85 2.61
C ASN A 14 -11.38 -21.41 2.33
N VAL A 15 -10.09 -21.21 2.02
CA VAL A 15 -9.55 -19.94 1.55
C VAL A 15 -8.87 -20.15 0.22
N ARG A 16 -9.24 -19.35 -0.77
CA ARG A 16 -8.66 -19.41 -2.10
C ARG A 16 -7.61 -18.33 -2.30
N TYR A 17 -6.52 -18.69 -2.98
CA TYR A 17 -5.47 -17.78 -3.39
C TYR A 17 -5.18 -17.97 -4.87
N HIS A 18 -5.27 -16.90 -5.66
CA HIS A 18 -5.03 -16.94 -7.09
C HIS A 18 -3.53 -16.96 -7.43
N SER A 19 -3.17 -17.63 -8.50
CA SER A 19 -1.77 -17.79 -8.95
C SER A 19 -1.05 -16.45 -9.12
N THR A 20 -1.66 -15.50 -9.81
CA THR A 20 -1.08 -14.18 -10.04
C THR A 20 -0.87 -13.42 -8.73
N TRP A 21 -1.83 -13.49 -7.80
CA TRP A 21 -1.70 -12.85 -6.49
C TRP A 21 -0.56 -13.45 -5.67
N LEU A 22 -0.46 -14.78 -5.64
CA LEU A 22 0.63 -15.47 -4.95
C LEU A 22 1.98 -15.13 -5.59
N ARG A 23 2.06 -15.12 -6.94
CA ARG A 23 3.29 -14.76 -7.63
C ARG A 23 3.73 -13.31 -7.38
N ASP A 24 2.80 -12.38 -7.37
CA ASP A 24 3.05 -10.96 -7.09
C ASP A 24 3.46 -10.71 -5.64
N ASN A 25 2.98 -11.53 -4.71
CA ASN A 25 3.30 -11.44 -3.28
C ASN A 25 4.40 -12.40 -2.84
N ALA A 26 5.13 -13.03 -3.76
CA ALA A 26 6.25 -13.89 -3.43
C ALA A 26 7.30 -13.15 -2.59
N LEU A 27 7.84 -13.83 -1.57
CA LEU A 27 8.76 -13.25 -0.59
C LEU A 27 10.24 -13.50 -0.93
N ASP A 28 10.52 -14.05 -2.10
CA ASP A 28 11.88 -14.29 -2.55
C ASP A 28 12.63 -12.99 -2.88
N PRO A 29 13.98 -12.98 -2.78
CA PRO A 29 14.77 -11.74 -2.91
C PRO A 29 14.77 -11.13 -4.32
N LYS A 30 14.30 -11.84 -5.35
CA LYS A 30 14.11 -11.28 -6.69
C LYS A 30 12.75 -10.59 -6.86
N THR A 31 11.81 -10.84 -5.96
CA THR A 31 10.47 -10.24 -5.97
C THR A 31 10.34 -9.13 -4.92
N ARG A 32 10.96 -9.32 -3.73
CA ARG A 32 10.93 -8.35 -2.64
C ARG A 32 12.30 -8.13 -2.03
N ASP A 33 12.61 -6.89 -1.70
CA ASP A 33 13.79 -6.53 -0.93
C ASP A 33 13.65 -7.07 0.50
N ALA A 34 14.68 -7.82 0.93
CA ALA A 34 14.66 -8.46 2.25
C ALA A 34 14.75 -7.47 3.42
N ASN A 35 15.30 -6.26 3.20
CA ASN A 35 15.53 -5.29 4.26
C ASN A 35 14.31 -4.40 4.54
N ASN A 36 13.62 -4.00 3.48
CA ASN A 36 12.52 -3.03 3.59
C ASN A 36 11.17 -3.56 3.10
N GLY A 37 11.11 -4.81 2.57
CA GLY A 37 9.89 -5.45 2.06
C GLY A 37 9.35 -4.85 0.76
N GLN A 38 10.11 -3.94 0.13
CA GLN A 38 9.70 -3.28 -1.09
C GLN A 38 9.63 -4.26 -2.26
N ARG A 39 8.59 -4.13 -3.08
CA ARG A 39 8.46 -4.89 -4.31
C ARG A 39 9.52 -4.45 -5.32
N LEU A 40 10.23 -5.41 -5.90
CA LEU A 40 11.29 -5.19 -6.90
C LEU A 40 10.80 -5.40 -8.33
N ILE A 41 9.58 -5.91 -8.50
CA ILE A 41 8.93 -6.16 -9.79
C ILE A 41 7.62 -5.37 -9.89
N THR A 42 7.15 -5.16 -11.10
CA THR A 42 5.80 -4.66 -11.39
C THR A 42 4.87 -5.81 -11.75
N LEU A 43 3.57 -5.57 -11.77
CA LEU A 43 2.60 -6.58 -12.21
C LEU A 43 2.81 -6.99 -13.67
N SER A 44 3.32 -6.08 -14.51
CA SER A 44 3.63 -6.34 -15.93
C SER A 44 4.81 -7.27 -16.15
N ASP A 45 5.66 -7.47 -15.13
CA ASP A 45 6.79 -8.40 -15.20
C ASP A 45 6.36 -9.85 -14.93
N ILE A 46 5.13 -10.06 -14.49
CA ILE A 46 4.54 -11.39 -14.28
C ILE A 46 3.86 -11.83 -15.57
N PRO A 47 4.23 -13.00 -16.14
CA PRO A 47 3.58 -13.49 -17.35
C PRO A 47 2.07 -13.61 -17.19
N ILE A 48 1.31 -13.13 -18.18
CA ILE A 48 -0.16 -13.12 -18.17
C ILE A 48 -0.77 -14.51 -18.00
N ASN A 49 -0.04 -15.53 -18.44
CA ASN A 49 -0.43 -16.94 -18.36
C ASN A 49 0.18 -17.66 -17.15
N THR A 50 0.60 -16.92 -16.11
CA THR A 50 1.13 -17.50 -14.87
C THR A 50 0.13 -18.45 -14.24
N TYR A 51 0.56 -19.67 -13.95
CA TYR A 51 -0.21 -20.66 -13.21
C TYR A 51 0.68 -21.47 -12.26
N ILE A 52 0.05 -22.15 -11.31
CA ILE A 52 0.72 -23.01 -10.33
C ILE A 52 0.78 -24.44 -10.92
N GLU A 53 2.00 -24.91 -11.17
CA GLU A 53 2.26 -26.26 -11.62
C GLU A 53 2.18 -27.26 -10.45
N SER A 54 2.77 -26.89 -9.31
CA SER A 54 2.78 -27.74 -8.12
C SER A 54 2.60 -26.92 -6.85
N ALA A 55 1.95 -27.53 -5.86
CA ALA A 55 1.76 -26.99 -4.51
C ALA A 55 1.93 -28.14 -3.50
N THR A 56 2.89 -28.01 -2.59
CA THR A 56 3.18 -29.01 -1.56
C THR A 56 3.30 -28.35 -0.21
N LEU A 57 2.89 -29.06 0.84
CA LEU A 57 3.09 -28.66 2.22
C LEU A 57 4.36 -29.33 2.78
N ASP A 58 5.02 -28.67 3.72
CA ASP A 58 6.00 -29.36 4.56
C ASP A 58 5.32 -30.38 5.49
N GLU A 59 6.10 -31.26 6.11
CA GLU A 59 5.59 -32.31 7.02
C GLU A 59 4.81 -31.73 8.21
N ALA A 60 5.16 -30.51 8.66
CA ALA A 60 4.50 -29.83 9.78
C ALA A 60 3.26 -29.05 9.36
N GLY A 61 2.96 -28.93 8.04
CA GLY A 61 1.87 -28.12 7.50
C GLY A 61 2.04 -26.61 7.71
N LYS A 62 3.27 -26.15 8.02
CA LYS A 62 3.56 -24.74 8.33
C LYS A 62 3.95 -23.91 7.12
N ASN A 63 4.50 -24.56 6.09
CA ASN A 63 4.96 -23.88 4.87
C ASN A 63 4.38 -24.56 3.63
N ILE A 64 4.07 -23.74 2.63
CA ILE A 64 3.59 -24.18 1.34
C ILE A 64 4.65 -23.82 0.31
N PHE A 65 5.07 -24.80 -0.46
CA PHE A 65 6.00 -24.63 -1.58
C PHE A 65 5.23 -24.65 -2.89
N LEU A 66 5.45 -23.65 -3.71
CA LEU A 66 4.76 -23.48 -4.98
C LEU A 66 5.78 -23.40 -6.12
N THR A 67 5.46 -24.02 -7.25
CA THR A 67 6.19 -23.82 -8.51
C THR A 67 5.26 -23.12 -9.48
N PHE A 68 5.70 -21.99 -10.06
CA PHE A 68 4.97 -21.23 -11.05
C PHE A 68 5.53 -21.45 -12.45
N LEU A 69 4.65 -21.64 -13.42
CA LEU A 69 4.98 -21.62 -14.84
C LEU A 69 4.35 -20.38 -15.51
N PRO A 70 4.94 -19.88 -16.60
CA PRO A 70 6.08 -20.42 -17.36
C PRO A 70 7.47 -20.12 -16.77
N GLU A 71 7.58 -19.35 -15.69
CA GLU A 71 8.86 -18.88 -15.13
C GLU A 71 9.70 -20.01 -14.48
N THR A 72 9.14 -21.20 -14.25
CA THR A 72 9.72 -22.27 -13.42
C THR A 72 10.13 -21.81 -12.02
N LYS A 73 9.43 -20.78 -11.52
CA LYS A 73 9.78 -20.08 -10.28
C LYS A 73 9.26 -20.84 -9.06
N LYS A 74 10.18 -21.17 -8.15
CA LYS A 74 9.87 -21.78 -6.87
C LYS A 74 9.82 -20.75 -5.77
N VAL A 75 8.76 -20.75 -4.97
CA VAL A 75 8.57 -19.86 -3.82
C VAL A 75 7.96 -20.63 -2.65
N SER A 76 8.11 -20.08 -1.45
CA SER A 76 7.44 -20.61 -0.26
C SER A 76 6.69 -19.52 0.47
N PHE A 77 5.59 -19.93 1.11
CA PHE A 77 4.80 -19.07 2.01
C PHE A 77 4.58 -19.80 3.31
N SER A 78 4.69 -19.09 4.44
CA SER A 78 4.20 -19.66 5.70
C SER A 78 2.67 -19.69 5.71
N ALA A 79 2.08 -20.71 6.28
CA ALA A 79 0.63 -20.83 6.43
C ALA A 79 0.05 -19.65 7.24
N SER A 80 0.76 -19.20 8.27
CA SER A 80 0.37 -18.05 9.08
C SER A 80 0.36 -16.74 8.28
N TRP A 81 1.32 -16.55 7.37
CA TRP A 81 1.33 -15.36 6.50
C TRP A 81 0.14 -15.39 5.54
N LEU A 82 -0.13 -16.52 4.91
CA LEU A 82 -1.29 -16.67 4.02
C LEU A 82 -2.60 -16.41 4.78
N GLU A 83 -2.74 -16.94 5.98
CA GLU A 83 -3.92 -16.71 6.81
C GLU A 83 -4.12 -15.21 7.13
N ALA A 84 -3.06 -14.51 7.51
CA ALA A 84 -3.11 -13.09 7.80
C ALA A 84 -3.48 -12.24 6.55
N HIS A 85 -3.20 -12.73 5.35
CA HIS A 85 -3.45 -12.06 4.07
C HIS A 85 -4.63 -12.66 3.29
N ALA A 86 -5.46 -13.48 3.94
CA ALA A 86 -6.65 -14.04 3.31
C ALA A 86 -7.61 -12.94 2.84
N TYR A 87 -7.94 -12.93 1.56
CA TYR A 87 -8.82 -11.91 0.96
C TYR A 87 -10.17 -12.47 0.48
N ASP A 88 -10.29 -13.80 0.40
CA ASP A 88 -11.49 -14.51 -0.05
C ASP A 88 -12.38 -14.93 1.15
N THR A 89 -12.31 -14.17 2.23
CA THR A 89 -13.13 -14.40 3.43
C THR A 89 -13.83 -13.11 3.84
N LYS A 90 -14.99 -13.22 4.49
CA LYS A 90 -15.65 -12.05 5.10
C LYS A 90 -14.70 -11.52 6.19
N ARG A 91 -13.95 -10.47 5.88
CA ARG A 91 -13.25 -9.70 6.91
C ARG A 91 -14.30 -9.03 7.79
N SER A 92 -14.13 -9.13 9.10
CA SER A 92 -14.82 -8.19 9.99
C SER A 92 -14.38 -6.80 9.56
N ASN A 93 -15.33 -5.96 9.15
CA ASN A 93 -15.07 -4.54 8.86
C ASN A 93 -14.74 -3.82 10.17
N THR A 94 -13.58 -4.12 10.78
CA THR A 94 -12.99 -3.22 11.75
C THR A 94 -12.57 -1.98 10.96
N LYS A 95 -13.49 -1.03 10.87
CA LYS A 95 -13.17 0.30 10.36
C LYS A 95 -12.05 0.83 11.22
N GLY A 96 -10.92 1.21 10.61
CA GLY A 96 -9.90 1.98 11.28
C GLY A 96 -10.51 3.26 11.86
N TRP A 97 -9.79 3.94 12.74
CA TRP A 97 -10.23 5.22 13.25
C TRP A 97 -10.42 6.22 12.10
N ILE A 98 -11.60 6.79 12.02
CA ILE A 98 -11.96 7.84 11.07
C ILE A 98 -12.46 9.02 11.90
N ALA A 99 -11.89 10.20 11.67
CA ALA A 99 -12.32 11.41 12.34
C ALA A 99 -13.81 11.72 12.00
N SER A 100 -14.57 12.12 13.02
CA SER A 100 -16.02 12.37 12.88
C SER A 100 -16.34 13.56 11.98
N ASP A 101 -15.41 14.49 11.81
CA ASP A 101 -15.54 15.70 10.99
C ASP A 101 -14.90 15.58 9.61
N LEU A 102 -14.39 14.39 9.24
CA LEU A 102 -13.87 14.13 7.91
C LEU A 102 -14.99 14.30 6.87
N LYS A 103 -14.72 15.07 5.84
CA LYS A 103 -15.66 15.27 4.73
C LYS A 103 -15.27 14.43 3.51
N ILE A 104 -16.19 13.57 3.12
CA ILE A 104 -16.15 12.93 1.81
C ILE A 104 -16.51 13.98 0.77
N TRP A 105 -15.77 14.01 -0.33
CA TRP A 105 -15.95 14.98 -1.40
C TRP A 105 -15.91 14.31 -2.77
N GLY A 106 -16.50 14.96 -3.74
CA GLY A 106 -16.55 14.55 -5.13
C GLY A 106 -16.20 15.74 -6.06
N LYS A 107 -16.75 15.73 -7.26
CA LYS A 107 -16.49 16.72 -8.31
C LYS A 107 -16.82 18.17 -7.88
N ASP A 108 -17.74 18.35 -6.97
CA ASP A 108 -18.16 19.64 -6.41
C ASP A 108 -17.02 20.39 -5.71
N LEU A 109 -16.06 19.68 -5.09
CA LEU A 109 -14.93 20.31 -4.42
C LEU A 109 -14.04 21.11 -5.35
N SER A 110 -14.05 20.83 -6.66
CA SER A 110 -13.30 21.61 -7.66
C SER A 110 -13.61 23.11 -7.64
N LYS A 111 -14.82 23.49 -7.18
CA LYS A 111 -15.27 24.89 -7.06
C LYS A 111 -14.71 25.59 -5.82
N HIS A 112 -14.29 24.84 -4.80
CA HIS A 112 -13.88 25.36 -3.49
C HIS A 112 -12.71 24.57 -2.90
N ILE A 113 -11.65 24.37 -3.70
CA ILE A 113 -10.45 23.66 -3.24
C ILE A 113 -9.83 24.44 -2.07
N PRO A 114 -9.67 23.81 -0.88
CA PRO A 114 -9.00 24.44 0.25
C PRO A 114 -7.58 24.87 -0.16
N ASN A 115 -7.26 26.13 0.00
CA ASN A 115 -5.95 26.65 -0.38
C ASN A 115 -5.48 27.75 0.57
N VAL A 116 -4.18 28.00 0.57
CA VAL A 116 -3.54 29.13 1.24
C VAL A 116 -2.35 29.62 0.39
N ASP A 117 -2.03 30.90 0.46
CA ASP A 117 -0.79 31.44 -0.08
C ASP A 117 0.39 31.14 0.89
N TYR A 118 1.53 30.73 0.34
CA TYR A 118 2.70 30.33 1.13
C TYR A 118 3.23 31.43 2.04
N LYS A 119 3.33 32.67 1.53
CA LYS A 119 3.84 33.80 2.30
C LYS A 119 2.88 34.13 3.45
N SER A 120 1.58 34.14 3.15
CA SER A 120 0.53 34.37 4.13
C SER A 120 0.52 33.30 5.22
N ALA A 121 0.62 32.02 4.83
CA ALA A 121 0.69 30.92 5.78
C ALA A 121 1.93 30.97 6.68
N LYS A 122 3.06 31.44 6.15
CA LYS A 122 4.30 31.58 6.92
C LYS A 122 4.25 32.74 7.92
N SER A 123 3.53 33.81 7.62
CA SER A 123 3.44 35.01 8.48
C SER A 123 2.26 35.00 9.43
N ASP A 124 1.18 34.28 9.10
CA ASP A 124 -0.05 34.23 9.91
C ASP A 124 -0.36 32.80 10.37
N LYS A 125 -0.14 32.55 11.66
CA LYS A 125 -0.41 31.26 12.29
C LYS A 125 -1.89 30.86 12.22
N THR A 126 -2.81 31.82 12.19
CA THR A 126 -4.25 31.53 12.11
C THR A 126 -4.61 30.98 10.74
N LEU A 127 -4.10 31.59 9.66
CA LEU A 127 -4.29 31.09 8.31
C LEU A 127 -3.64 29.72 8.12
N PHE A 128 -2.44 29.54 8.66
CA PHE A 128 -1.76 28.24 8.62
C PHE A 128 -2.56 27.16 9.35
N LEU A 129 -3.09 27.45 10.54
CA LEU A 129 -3.94 26.51 11.29
C LEU A 129 -5.24 26.18 10.53
N GLN A 130 -5.87 27.15 9.91
CA GLN A 130 -7.07 26.91 9.07
C GLN A 130 -6.76 25.99 7.89
N TRP A 131 -5.62 26.17 7.26
CA TRP A 131 -5.17 25.31 6.17
C TRP A 131 -4.87 23.89 6.67
N LEU A 132 -4.21 23.72 7.83
CA LEU A 132 -4.00 22.41 8.47
C LEU A 132 -5.32 21.71 8.82
N LYS A 133 -6.30 22.45 9.35
CA LYS A 133 -7.66 21.91 9.59
C LYS A 133 -8.33 21.46 8.30
N SER A 134 -8.10 22.16 7.20
CA SER A 134 -8.62 21.77 5.88
C SER A 134 -7.94 20.48 5.37
N LEU A 135 -6.62 20.38 5.52
CA LEU A 135 -5.87 19.16 5.20
C LEU A 135 -6.39 17.96 5.99
N TYR A 136 -6.60 18.11 7.29
CA TYR A 136 -7.16 17.08 8.16
C TYR A 136 -8.59 16.68 7.75
N ARG A 137 -9.44 17.67 7.41
CA ARG A 137 -10.86 17.46 7.12
C ARG A 137 -11.15 16.87 5.75
N TYR A 138 -10.38 17.29 4.73
CA TYR A 138 -10.58 16.89 3.32
C TYR A 138 -9.53 15.87 2.83
N GLY A 139 -8.51 15.55 3.63
CA GLY A 139 -7.42 14.66 3.25
C GLY A 139 -6.37 15.32 2.35
N PHE A 140 -6.60 16.56 1.88
CA PHE A 140 -5.64 17.37 1.13
C PHE A 140 -5.98 18.86 1.26
N ALA A 141 -4.99 19.72 1.00
CA ALA A 141 -5.17 21.14 0.83
C ALA A 141 -4.06 21.69 -0.06
N LYS A 142 -4.38 22.71 -0.88
CA LYS A 142 -3.45 23.33 -1.81
C LYS A 142 -2.69 24.45 -1.12
N MET A 143 -1.41 24.61 -1.45
CA MET A 143 -0.63 25.80 -1.12
C MET A 143 -0.15 26.43 -2.43
N THR A 144 -0.31 27.76 -2.56
CA THR A 144 0.07 28.54 -3.74
C THR A 144 1.17 29.53 -3.40
N GLY A 145 1.78 30.18 -4.38
CA GLY A 145 2.78 31.23 -4.17
C GLY A 145 4.14 30.73 -3.69
N GLY A 146 4.37 29.42 -3.67
CA GLY A 146 5.69 28.84 -3.45
C GLY A 146 6.62 29.10 -4.63
N LYS A 147 7.93 29.13 -4.38
CA LYS A 147 8.92 29.24 -5.44
C LYS A 147 8.96 27.99 -6.30
N ILE A 148 9.26 28.14 -7.59
CA ILE A 148 9.45 27.02 -8.53
C ILE A 148 10.97 26.78 -8.64
N GLU A 149 11.55 26.17 -7.60
CA GLU A 149 12.97 25.86 -7.51
C GLU A 149 13.20 24.55 -6.79
N SER A 150 14.35 23.92 -7.00
CA SER A 150 14.73 22.70 -6.26
C SER A 150 14.76 22.97 -4.76
N GLY A 151 14.21 22.04 -3.96
CA GLY A 151 14.12 22.16 -2.50
C GLY A 151 12.93 22.99 -1.99
N ALA A 152 12.17 23.67 -2.83
CA ALA A 152 11.01 24.47 -2.40
C ALA A 152 9.96 23.61 -1.65
N LEU A 153 9.73 22.37 -2.09
CA LEU A 153 8.83 21.44 -1.40
C LEU A 153 9.30 21.16 0.04
N ILE A 154 10.61 20.99 0.24
CA ILE A 154 11.18 20.76 1.56
C ILE A 154 11.00 21.98 2.46
N GLN A 155 11.16 23.21 1.92
CA GLN A 155 10.92 24.44 2.66
C GLN A 155 9.47 24.51 3.15
N ILE A 156 8.50 24.14 2.30
CA ILE A 156 7.09 24.09 2.65
C ILE A 156 6.83 23.01 3.71
N ALA A 157 7.34 21.80 3.49
CA ALA A 157 7.18 20.69 4.43
C ALA A 157 7.79 21.00 5.80
N SER A 158 8.89 21.74 5.86
CA SER A 158 9.53 22.17 7.11
C SER A 158 8.69 23.13 7.97
N LEU A 159 7.61 23.71 7.42
CA LEU A 159 6.64 24.46 8.21
C LEU A 159 5.88 23.57 9.20
N PHE A 160 5.78 22.27 8.93
CA PHE A 160 5.13 21.28 9.80
C PHE A 160 6.08 20.70 10.85
N GLY A 161 7.39 20.78 10.63
CA GLY A 161 8.41 20.18 11.46
C GLY A 161 9.50 19.49 10.66
N TYR A 162 10.11 18.48 11.25
CA TYR A 162 11.21 17.74 10.63
C TYR A 162 10.76 16.90 9.42
N VAL A 163 11.43 17.08 8.29
CA VAL A 163 11.21 16.25 7.10
C VAL A 163 12.03 14.98 7.22
N ARG A 164 11.33 13.84 7.38
CA ARG A 164 11.97 12.53 7.51
C ARG A 164 12.59 12.11 6.17
N GLU A 165 13.84 11.71 6.22
CA GLU A 165 14.50 11.04 5.09
C GLU A 165 14.00 9.59 4.98
N THR A 166 13.71 9.16 3.77
CA THR A 166 13.28 7.79 3.46
C THR A 166 14.36 7.06 2.68
N ASN A 167 14.16 5.77 2.39
CA ASN A 167 15.04 5.01 1.51
C ASN A 167 15.08 5.54 0.06
N TYR A 168 14.20 6.48 -0.30
CA TYR A 168 14.22 7.22 -1.57
C TYR A 168 14.88 8.59 -1.46
N GLY A 169 15.40 8.96 -0.28
CA GLY A 169 15.94 10.29 -0.01
C GLY A 169 14.91 11.27 0.54
N LYS A 170 15.23 12.56 0.44
CA LYS A 170 14.37 13.67 0.91
C LYS A 170 13.49 14.24 -0.19
N TRP A 171 13.88 14.10 -1.45
CA TRP A 171 13.19 14.53 -2.67
C TRP A 171 13.61 13.67 -3.86
#